data_6d3a99e3c0b8ec1e7347dc953b39a6bb
#
_entry.id   6d3a99e3c0b8ec1e7347dc953b39a6bb
#
_cell.length_a   1.000
_cell.length_b   1.000
_cell.length_c   1.000
_cell.angle_alpha   90.00
_cell.angle_beta   90.00
_cell.angle_gamma   90.00
#
_symmetry.space_group_name_H-M   'P 1'
#
loop_
_entity.id
_entity.type
_entity.pdbx_description
1 polymer ?
#
loop_
_entity_poly.entity_id
_entity_poly.type
_entity_poly.pdbx_seq_one_letter_code
_entity_poly.pdbx_strand_id
1 'polypeptide(L)'
;PVANDTEHIEYSDSLAINYIPSFINVQKIYLTEYPEVSDASASGVIKPEATQALFDALNNGTAIINYIGHGSSSSWAQEKLLQKDRGDIQFINTGMKLPIWIAGTCSWGQFDNPNTDAFSEDIIRLPMNGASAIISTSHSIGYTSNWLNEKRLFQAFFPNGNVTGQPIGTIFQSVKTGDSGGQKFHLFGDPGMSIPFPNETLTATTLDPDTLITLEVAEFSGISPFNSGGSGYVILKDSDRQVERNFGSVTISYILPGATLFQGQFTFSDNNFSGNLIAPKDISYSQNPGRLNLYSISNDGTREAVGTYSPVYFTSGSSVHDNEGPIISFETKKGRILKSGDHYRSNETLVIRLEDSLGINLAGEPGHEISLTDLATGDVTDITNQFIYDPNSIQTGIIQPNSDDFSKIINIRIKAWDSANNPSEKEIYLNQAENNSLRLFQVMNYPNPFKTSTQFVFEISTPAKVSIDVFTLSGRKIKSFEKITFPTAGYYTVNWEDGRDSFGGELANGVYLYRVKADANGSSVSTIGRMAKFR
;
A
#
# COMPACT_ATOMS: atom_id res chain seq x y z
N PRO A 1 10.07 26.62 -14.32
CA PRO A 1 10.27 27.74 -13.40
C PRO A 1 10.74 28.97 -14.15
N VAL A 2 10.10 30.11 -13.88
CA VAL A 2 10.62 31.39 -14.32
C VAL A 2 11.91 31.62 -13.57
N ALA A 3 12.88 32.30 -14.14
CA ALA A 3 14.24 32.48 -13.61
C ALA A 3 14.34 33.05 -12.17
N ASN A 4 13.23 33.30 -11.49
CA ASN A 4 13.12 33.85 -10.15
C ASN A 4 12.26 32.99 -9.18
N ASP A 5 11.99 31.73 -9.50
CA ASP A 5 11.10 30.83 -8.71
C ASP A 5 11.83 29.60 -8.16
N THR A 6 13.13 29.70 -7.97
CA THR A 6 13.95 28.60 -7.44
C THR A 6 13.77 28.40 -5.95
N GLU A 7 13.39 29.45 -5.24
CA GLU A 7 13.30 29.49 -3.79
C GLU A 7 12.29 28.49 -3.22
N HIS A 8 11.22 28.18 -3.95
CA HIS A 8 10.21 27.23 -3.47
C HIS A 8 10.78 25.83 -3.30
N ILE A 9 11.55 25.35 -4.28
CA ILE A 9 12.18 24.02 -4.19
C ILE A 9 13.35 24.03 -3.19
N GLU A 10 14.16 25.10 -3.17
CA GLU A 10 15.27 25.24 -2.23
C GLU A 10 14.78 25.26 -0.77
N TYR A 11 13.67 25.95 -0.50
CA TYR A 11 13.05 26.00 0.83
C TYR A 11 12.43 24.67 1.23
N SER A 12 11.70 24.00 0.33
CA SER A 12 11.18 22.65 0.55
C SER A 12 12.30 21.66 0.86
N ASP A 13 13.38 21.72 0.09
CA ASP A 13 14.53 20.82 0.26
C ASP A 13 15.26 21.11 1.58
N SER A 14 15.50 22.38 1.90
CA SER A 14 16.06 22.80 3.17
C SER A 14 15.22 22.35 4.37
N LEU A 15 13.89 22.39 4.27
CA LEU A 15 12.99 21.86 5.29
C LEU A 15 13.22 20.37 5.52
N ALA A 16 13.19 19.60 4.45
CA ALA A 16 13.34 18.16 4.50
C ALA A 16 14.68 17.71 5.09
N ILE A 17 15.77 18.42 4.76
CA ILE A 17 17.13 18.03 5.17
C ILE A 17 17.44 18.50 6.59
N ASN A 18 17.03 19.72 6.96
CA ASN A 18 17.54 20.37 8.17
C ASN A 18 16.56 20.32 9.35
N TYR A 19 15.26 20.05 9.12
CA TYR A 19 14.25 20.21 10.16
C TYR A 19 13.37 18.97 10.35
N ILE A 20 13.51 17.95 9.53
CA ILE A 20 12.81 16.67 9.68
C ILE A 20 13.80 15.63 10.21
N PRO A 21 13.47 14.93 11.32
CA PRO A 21 14.34 13.88 11.86
C PRO A 21 14.57 12.73 10.86
N SER A 22 15.77 12.15 10.88
CA SER A 22 16.18 11.09 9.95
C SER A 22 15.36 9.80 10.04
N PHE A 23 14.71 9.54 11.17
CA PHE A 23 13.82 8.38 11.31
C PHE A 23 12.48 8.55 10.57
N ILE A 24 12.14 9.76 10.13
CA ILE A 24 10.95 10.02 9.31
C ILE A 24 11.28 9.74 7.84
N ASN A 25 10.45 8.91 7.21
CA ASN A 25 10.57 8.66 5.78
C ASN A 25 9.95 9.83 5.01
N VAL A 26 10.76 10.55 4.26
CA VAL A 26 10.35 11.72 3.45
C VAL A 26 10.25 11.33 1.98
N GLN A 27 9.08 11.53 1.39
CA GLN A 27 8.89 11.46 -0.06
C GLN A 27 8.89 12.88 -0.63
N LYS A 28 9.69 13.13 -1.68
CA LYS A 28 9.80 14.44 -2.33
C LYS A 28 9.18 14.38 -3.72
N ILE A 29 8.14 15.18 -3.93
CA ILE A 29 7.44 15.32 -5.21
C ILE A 29 7.78 16.70 -5.76
N TYR A 30 8.93 16.82 -6.44
CA TYR A 30 9.36 18.05 -7.07
C TYR A 30 8.94 18.07 -8.53
N LEU A 31 8.21 19.09 -8.95
CA LEU A 31 7.68 19.22 -10.31
C LEU A 31 8.75 19.12 -11.40
N THR A 32 9.99 19.46 -11.07
CA THR A 32 11.16 19.35 -11.96
C THR A 32 11.53 17.91 -12.33
N GLU A 33 11.05 16.93 -11.60
CA GLU A 33 11.32 15.50 -11.85
C GLU A 33 10.25 14.84 -12.76
N TYR A 34 9.18 15.55 -13.09
CA TYR A 34 8.07 15.00 -13.86
C TYR A 34 7.97 15.64 -15.25
N PRO A 35 7.58 14.86 -16.28
CA PRO A 35 7.45 15.37 -17.64
C PRO A 35 6.32 16.42 -17.75
N GLU A 36 6.49 17.31 -18.72
CA GLU A 36 5.53 18.36 -19.04
C GLU A 36 4.58 17.90 -20.14
N VAL A 37 3.29 18.20 -19.94
CA VAL A 37 2.25 18.00 -20.96
C VAL A 37 1.61 19.36 -21.28
N SER A 38 1.51 19.69 -22.55
CA SER A 38 0.86 20.93 -23.00
C SER A 38 -0.63 20.94 -22.67
N ASP A 39 -1.10 21.99 -22.05
CA ASP A 39 -2.52 22.20 -21.75
C ASP A 39 -2.93 23.63 -22.09
N ALA A 40 -3.81 23.77 -23.09
CA ALA A 40 -4.33 25.06 -23.52
C ALA A 40 -5.15 25.80 -22.43
N SER A 41 -5.72 25.06 -21.46
CA SER A 41 -6.48 25.63 -20.34
C SER A 41 -5.60 26.14 -19.19
N ALA A 42 -4.30 25.76 -19.17
CA ALA A 42 -3.36 26.02 -18.09
C ALA A 42 -2.31 27.04 -18.50
N SER A 43 -2.44 27.99 -19.30
CA SER A 43 -1.42 29.01 -19.63
C SER A 43 -0.03 28.42 -19.96
N GLY A 44 0.04 27.16 -20.44
CA GLY A 44 1.30 26.53 -20.79
C GLY A 44 1.34 25.03 -20.61
N VAL A 45 1.68 24.54 -19.42
CA VAL A 45 1.96 23.11 -19.14
C VAL A 45 1.30 22.64 -17.85
N ILE A 46 1.00 21.34 -17.80
CA ILE A 46 0.61 20.61 -16.60
C ILE A 46 1.57 19.45 -16.38
N LYS A 47 1.55 18.84 -15.18
CA LYS A 47 2.37 17.69 -14.80
C LYS A 47 1.51 16.57 -14.21
N PRO A 48 0.79 15.83 -15.06
CA PRO A 48 -0.19 14.83 -14.60
C PRO A 48 0.43 13.72 -13.75
N GLU A 49 1.67 13.29 -14.08
CA GLU A 49 2.38 12.27 -13.31
C GLU A 49 2.74 12.76 -11.89
N ALA A 50 3.06 14.05 -11.71
CA ALA A 50 3.27 14.61 -10.38
C ALA A 50 1.96 14.66 -9.57
N THR A 51 0.83 14.96 -10.22
CA THR A 51 -0.50 14.91 -9.61
C THR A 51 -0.84 13.49 -9.18
N GLN A 52 -0.57 12.49 -10.03
CA GLN A 52 -0.78 11.09 -9.69
C GLN A 52 0.10 10.66 -8.52
N ALA A 53 1.39 11.00 -8.52
CA ALA A 53 2.31 10.72 -7.41
C ALA A 53 1.84 11.33 -6.08
N LEU A 54 1.21 12.52 -6.11
CA LEU A 54 0.60 13.13 -4.93
C LEU A 54 -0.59 12.31 -4.42
N PHE A 55 -1.49 11.89 -5.30
CA PHE A 55 -2.64 11.06 -4.89
C PHE A 55 -2.19 9.68 -4.40
N ASP A 56 -1.21 9.06 -5.03
CA ASP A 56 -0.65 7.78 -4.60
C ASP A 56 -0.05 7.89 -3.19
N ALA A 57 0.74 8.94 -2.92
CA ALA A 57 1.30 9.19 -1.60
C ALA A 57 0.20 9.40 -0.54
N LEU A 58 -0.84 10.17 -0.86
CA LEU A 58 -2.00 10.40 0.01
C LEU A 58 -2.74 9.11 0.33
N ASN A 59 -3.11 8.36 -0.70
CA ASN A 59 -3.99 7.19 -0.59
C ASN A 59 -3.26 5.99 0.03
N ASN A 60 -1.94 5.87 -0.17
CA ASN A 60 -1.11 4.88 0.52
C ASN A 60 -0.90 5.20 2.01
N GLY A 61 -1.10 6.44 2.40
CA GLY A 61 -1.03 6.93 3.77
C GLY A 61 0.19 7.81 4.01
N THR A 62 -0.09 9.07 4.28
CA THR A 62 0.89 10.10 4.60
C THR A 62 0.53 10.75 5.93
N ALA A 63 1.49 10.93 6.81
CA ALA A 63 1.26 11.56 8.12
C ALA A 63 1.16 13.08 8.00
N ILE A 64 2.07 13.70 7.27
CA ILE A 64 2.09 15.15 6.98
C ILE A 64 2.35 15.36 5.49
N ILE A 65 1.55 16.22 4.86
CA ILE A 65 1.85 16.80 3.55
C ILE A 65 2.31 18.22 3.76
N ASN A 66 3.45 18.55 3.16
CA ASN A 66 3.94 19.92 3.12
C ASN A 66 4.07 20.41 1.67
N TYR A 67 3.54 21.57 1.39
CA TYR A 67 3.63 22.24 0.10
C TYR A 67 4.16 23.66 0.25
N ILE A 68 5.20 24.01 -0.48
CA ILE A 68 5.71 25.38 -0.63
C ILE A 68 5.66 25.74 -2.11
N GLY A 69 4.90 26.75 -2.46
CA GLY A 69 4.77 27.15 -3.86
C GLY A 69 3.69 28.18 -4.12
N HIS A 70 3.45 28.46 -5.39
CA HIS A 70 2.31 29.28 -5.81
C HIS A 70 1.00 28.53 -5.63
N GLY A 71 -0.07 29.30 -5.35
CA GLY A 71 -1.41 28.74 -5.26
C GLY A 71 -2.48 29.80 -5.14
N SER A 72 -3.70 29.32 -5.07
CA SER A 72 -4.92 30.09 -4.90
C SER A 72 -5.87 29.38 -3.95
N SER A 73 -7.08 29.91 -3.74
CA SER A 73 -8.11 29.21 -2.98
C SER A 73 -8.54 27.87 -3.58
N SER A 74 -8.23 27.62 -4.87
CA SER A 74 -8.69 26.45 -5.60
C SER A 74 -7.57 25.57 -6.18
N SER A 75 -6.29 25.96 -6.08
CA SER A 75 -5.21 25.23 -6.76
C SER A 75 -3.83 25.39 -6.12
N TRP A 76 -2.98 24.39 -6.32
CA TRP A 76 -1.54 24.42 -6.09
C TRP A 76 -0.79 24.39 -7.42
N ALA A 77 0.23 25.23 -7.53
CA ALA A 77 1.07 25.46 -8.69
C ALA A 77 0.34 25.95 -9.94
N GLN A 78 1.07 26.61 -10.83
CA GLN A 78 0.56 26.98 -12.16
C GLN A 78 0.36 25.76 -13.04
N GLU A 79 1.17 24.73 -12.83
CA GLU A 79 1.11 23.42 -13.48
C GLU A 79 -0.05 22.55 -12.98
N LYS A 80 -0.94 23.13 -12.14
CA LYS A 80 -2.14 22.46 -11.60
C LYS A 80 -1.85 21.14 -10.91
N LEU A 81 -0.86 21.13 -10.01
CA LEU A 81 -0.53 19.95 -9.20
C LEU A 81 -1.76 19.43 -8.45
N LEU A 82 -2.53 20.33 -7.86
CA LEU A 82 -3.81 20.06 -7.19
C LEU A 82 -4.83 21.13 -7.62
N GLN A 83 -6.06 20.74 -8.03
CA GLN A 83 -7.05 21.67 -8.54
C GLN A 83 -8.49 21.28 -8.21
N LYS A 84 -9.24 22.22 -7.57
CA LYS A 84 -10.64 22.04 -7.20
C LYS A 84 -11.54 21.84 -8.42
N ASP A 85 -11.43 22.72 -9.42
CA ASP A 85 -12.31 22.74 -10.60
C ASP A 85 -12.10 21.54 -11.54
N ARG A 86 -10.97 20.84 -11.45
CA ARG A 86 -10.73 19.57 -12.12
C ARG A 86 -11.47 18.42 -11.45
N GLY A 87 -11.98 18.62 -10.25
CA GLY A 87 -12.65 17.59 -9.48
C GLY A 87 -11.70 16.66 -8.71
N ASP A 88 -10.50 17.11 -8.39
CA ASP A 88 -9.46 16.35 -7.72
C ASP A 88 -9.87 15.76 -6.37
N ILE A 89 -10.87 16.39 -5.74
CA ILE A 89 -11.39 15.92 -4.45
C ILE A 89 -11.87 14.45 -4.50
N GLN A 90 -12.34 13.97 -5.65
CA GLN A 90 -12.81 12.61 -5.83
C GLN A 90 -11.67 11.56 -5.86
N PHE A 91 -10.43 12.01 -6.09
CA PHE A 91 -9.24 11.15 -6.11
C PHE A 91 -8.53 11.10 -4.74
N ILE A 92 -8.98 11.89 -3.77
CA ILE A 92 -8.49 11.85 -2.39
C ILE A 92 -9.22 10.72 -1.67
N ASN A 93 -8.55 9.59 -1.48
CA ASN A 93 -9.10 8.38 -0.85
C ASN A 93 -8.19 7.92 0.30
N THR A 94 -7.97 8.79 1.28
CA THR A 94 -7.12 8.52 2.44
C THR A 94 -7.77 7.54 3.43
N GLY A 95 -9.09 7.37 3.38
CA GLY A 95 -9.82 6.65 4.41
C GLY A 95 -9.53 7.24 5.79
N MET A 96 -9.28 6.39 6.78
CA MET A 96 -8.92 6.80 8.15
C MET A 96 -7.46 7.21 8.33
N LYS A 97 -6.62 7.14 7.30
CA LYS A 97 -5.22 7.61 7.33
C LYS A 97 -5.17 9.12 7.03
N LEU A 98 -5.78 9.92 7.88
CA LEU A 98 -5.98 11.35 7.68
C LEU A 98 -4.69 12.16 7.91
N PRO A 99 -4.07 12.75 6.88
CA PRO A 99 -2.85 13.55 7.04
C PRO A 99 -3.13 14.91 7.68
N ILE A 100 -2.08 15.52 8.22
CA ILE A 100 -2.01 16.95 8.45
C ILE A 100 -1.50 17.60 7.16
N TRP A 101 -2.24 18.58 6.64
CA TRP A 101 -1.81 19.35 5.48
C TRP A 101 -1.21 20.68 5.92
N ILE A 102 -0.02 20.97 5.43
CA ILE A 102 0.67 22.24 5.64
C ILE A 102 0.92 22.85 4.27
N ALA A 103 0.39 24.03 4.01
CA ALA A 103 0.52 24.66 2.72
C ALA A 103 0.92 26.13 2.84
N GLY A 104 2.21 26.38 2.64
CA GLY A 104 2.81 27.69 2.50
C GLY A 104 2.57 28.25 1.10
N THR A 105 1.35 28.69 0.85
CA THR A 105 0.92 29.20 -0.45
C THR A 105 -0.12 30.30 -0.29
N CYS A 106 -0.44 31.02 -1.37
CA CYS A 106 -1.41 32.09 -1.33
C CYS A 106 -2.86 31.57 -1.24
N SER A 107 -3.63 32.07 -0.26
CA SER A 107 -5.11 32.00 -0.21
C SER A 107 -5.73 30.59 -0.19
N TRP A 108 -4.95 29.53 -0.06
CA TRP A 108 -5.51 28.18 -0.08
C TRP A 108 -6.43 27.87 1.12
N GLY A 109 -6.21 28.57 2.24
CA GLY A 109 -7.08 28.55 3.42
C GLY A 109 -8.00 29.77 3.51
N GLN A 110 -8.51 30.30 2.40
CA GLN A 110 -9.35 31.49 2.36
C GLN A 110 -10.78 31.18 2.81
N PHE A 111 -11.01 31.13 4.11
CA PHE A 111 -12.30 30.83 4.73
C PHE A 111 -13.25 32.03 4.83
N ASP A 112 -12.78 33.23 4.53
CA ASP A 112 -13.54 34.48 4.65
C ASP A 112 -14.19 34.96 3.33
N ASN A 113 -14.17 34.12 2.29
CA ASN A 113 -14.88 34.41 1.05
C ASN A 113 -16.34 33.94 1.14
N PRO A 114 -17.33 34.86 1.17
CA PRO A 114 -18.73 34.49 1.35
C PRO A 114 -19.38 33.84 0.11
N ASN A 115 -18.67 33.79 -1.03
CA ASN A 115 -19.24 33.32 -2.29
C ASN A 115 -18.76 31.91 -2.68
N THR A 116 -17.59 31.51 -2.22
CA THR A 116 -16.99 30.21 -2.59
C THR A 116 -16.13 29.68 -1.46
N ASP A 117 -16.26 28.40 -1.15
CA ASP A 117 -15.37 27.71 -0.22
C ASP A 117 -13.99 27.49 -0.86
N ALA A 118 -12.94 27.62 -0.08
CA ALA A 118 -11.61 27.24 -0.50
C ALA A 118 -11.48 25.72 -0.61
N PHE A 119 -10.55 25.23 -1.42
CA PHE A 119 -10.39 23.77 -1.58
C PHE A 119 -9.99 23.07 -0.28
N SER A 120 -9.20 23.73 0.57
CA SER A 120 -8.89 23.25 1.91
C SER A 120 -10.13 23.01 2.78
N GLU A 121 -11.17 23.86 2.65
CA GLU A 121 -12.42 23.67 3.37
C GLU A 121 -13.21 22.45 2.88
N ASP A 122 -13.17 22.18 1.58
CA ASP A 122 -13.78 20.97 1.03
C ASP A 122 -13.05 19.72 1.54
N ILE A 123 -11.72 19.72 1.56
CA ILE A 123 -10.89 18.60 2.00
C ILE A 123 -11.09 18.28 3.49
N ILE A 124 -11.10 19.31 4.37
CA ILE A 124 -11.28 19.09 5.82
C ILE A 124 -12.69 18.59 6.17
N ARG A 125 -13.68 18.84 5.31
CA ARG A 125 -15.08 18.42 5.49
C ARG A 125 -15.39 17.05 4.91
N LEU A 126 -14.46 16.41 4.20
CA LEU A 126 -14.68 15.07 3.66
C LEU A 126 -14.95 14.06 4.80
N PRO A 127 -16.09 13.36 4.77
CA PRO A 127 -16.41 12.39 5.82
C PRO A 127 -15.49 11.17 5.72
N MET A 128 -14.78 10.86 6.81
CA MET A 128 -13.87 9.72 6.90
C MET A 128 -12.76 9.73 5.84
N ASN A 129 -12.34 10.92 5.40
CA ASN A 129 -11.40 11.12 4.30
C ASN A 129 -10.76 12.51 4.37
N GLY A 130 -9.71 12.78 3.58
CA GLY A 130 -9.15 14.11 3.35
C GLY A 130 -8.07 14.54 4.33
N ALA A 131 -8.42 15.15 5.46
CA ALA A 131 -7.46 15.73 6.39
C ALA A 131 -7.88 15.60 7.86
N SER A 132 -6.90 15.44 8.76
CA SER A 132 -7.10 15.58 10.22
C SER A 132 -6.96 17.03 10.67
N ALA A 133 -6.06 17.79 10.05
CA ALA A 133 -5.91 19.22 10.22
C ALA A 133 -5.29 19.84 8.97
N ILE A 134 -5.51 21.14 8.79
CA ILE A 134 -4.88 21.94 7.72
C ILE A 134 -4.28 23.20 8.32
N ILE A 135 -3.03 23.49 8.00
CA ILE A 135 -2.37 24.75 8.31
C ILE A 135 -2.07 25.45 6.99
N SER A 136 -2.70 26.59 6.73
CA SER A 136 -2.51 27.34 5.49
C SER A 136 -2.87 28.81 5.65
N THR A 137 -2.64 29.58 4.58
CA THR A 137 -2.88 31.02 4.58
C THR A 137 -4.26 31.39 4.05
N SER A 138 -4.89 32.37 4.68
CA SER A 138 -6.18 32.93 4.22
C SER A 138 -6.03 33.92 3.05
N HIS A 139 -4.84 34.52 2.87
CA HIS A 139 -4.59 35.56 1.86
C HIS A 139 -3.20 35.43 1.24
N SER A 140 -2.95 36.19 0.19
CA SER A 140 -1.65 36.26 -0.49
C SER A 140 -0.52 36.59 0.47
N ILE A 141 0.58 35.84 0.37
CA ILE A 141 1.75 35.95 1.23
C ILE A 141 3.02 35.88 0.38
N GLY A 142 4.07 36.56 0.81
CA GLY A 142 5.37 36.47 0.15
C GLY A 142 6.10 35.16 0.48
N TYR A 143 6.87 34.64 -0.46
CA TYR A 143 7.60 33.37 -0.37
C TYR A 143 8.51 33.29 0.88
N THR A 144 9.24 34.37 1.22
CA THR A 144 10.08 34.42 2.44
C THR A 144 9.25 34.27 3.72
N SER A 145 8.06 34.87 3.79
CA SER A 145 7.18 34.74 4.94
C SER A 145 6.61 33.32 5.06
N ASN A 146 6.27 32.68 3.94
CA ASN A 146 5.89 31.28 3.90
C ASN A 146 7.00 30.41 4.50
N TRP A 147 8.19 30.52 3.96
CA TRP A 147 9.36 29.78 4.42
C TRP A 147 9.60 29.94 5.92
N LEU A 148 9.62 31.17 6.41
CA LEU A 148 9.90 31.44 7.83
C LEU A 148 8.84 30.87 8.76
N ASN A 149 7.57 30.89 8.37
CA ASN A 149 6.50 30.31 9.19
C ASN A 149 6.56 28.79 9.19
N GLU A 150 6.74 28.15 8.05
CA GLU A 150 6.89 26.69 7.99
C GLU A 150 8.15 26.20 8.69
N LYS A 151 9.28 26.87 8.49
CA LYS A 151 10.51 26.57 9.23
C LYS A 151 10.30 26.57 10.75
N ARG A 152 9.66 27.61 11.30
CA ARG A 152 9.34 27.68 12.74
C ARG A 152 8.41 26.55 13.16
N LEU A 153 7.42 26.23 12.34
CA LEU A 153 6.48 25.16 12.61
C LEU A 153 7.18 23.79 12.69
N PHE A 154 8.04 23.46 11.72
CA PHE A 154 8.78 22.21 11.74
C PHE A 154 9.82 22.16 12.85
N GLN A 155 10.46 23.27 13.19
CA GLN A 155 11.34 23.37 14.38
C GLN A 155 10.58 23.11 15.68
N ALA A 156 9.31 23.52 15.76
CA ALA A 156 8.46 23.29 16.93
C ALA A 156 7.82 21.88 16.95
N PHE A 157 7.61 21.27 15.78
CA PHE A 157 7.23 19.85 15.68
C PHE A 157 8.36 18.93 16.12
N PHE A 158 9.60 19.28 15.77
CA PHE A 158 10.79 18.46 15.96
C PHE A 158 11.91 19.18 16.71
N PRO A 159 11.69 19.63 17.95
CA PRO A 159 12.69 20.34 18.71
C PRO A 159 13.93 19.46 18.94
N ASN A 160 15.11 19.93 18.51
CA ASN A 160 16.38 19.19 18.58
C ASN A 160 16.33 17.79 17.95
N GLY A 161 15.52 17.61 16.89
CA GLY A 161 15.36 16.33 16.20
C GLY A 161 14.47 15.30 16.90
N ASN A 162 13.75 15.68 17.96
CA ASN A 162 12.80 14.83 18.67
C ASN A 162 11.36 15.25 18.37
N VAL A 163 10.43 14.31 18.42
CA VAL A 163 9.01 14.62 18.26
C VAL A 163 8.50 15.35 19.50
N THR A 164 7.80 16.46 19.30
CA THR A 164 7.14 17.16 20.41
C THR A 164 5.92 16.39 20.91
N GLY A 165 5.71 16.39 22.23
CA GLY A 165 4.47 15.87 22.83
C GLY A 165 3.36 16.93 22.96
N GLN A 166 3.53 18.14 22.41
CA GLN A 166 2.57 19.23 22.55
C GLN A 166 1.40 19.11 21.55
N PRO A 167 0.18 19.52 21.91
CA PRO A 167 -0.92 19.64 20.97
C PRO A 167 -0.61 20.62 19.82
N ILE A 168 -1.13 20.32 18.62
CA ILE A 168 -0.87 21.12 17.41
C ILE A 168 -1.27 22.59 17.55
N GLY A 169 -2.34 22.88 18.28
CA GLY A 169 -2.76 24.25 18.57
C GLY A 169 -1.76 25.01 19.46
N THR A 170 -1.16 24.36 20.44
CA THR A 170 -0.11 24.94 21.29
C THR A 170 1.14 25.25 20.45
N ILE A 171 1.54 24.29 19.61
CA ILE A 171 2.67 24.46 18.69
C ILE A 171 2.40 25.63 17.73
N PHE A 172 1.24 25.62 17.08
CA PHE A 172 0.85 26.66 16.12
C PHE A 172 0.81 28.05 16.78
N GLN A 173 0.26 28.17 17.98
CA GLN A 173 0.25 29.41 18.73
C GLN A 173 1.67 29.92 19.04
N SER A 174 2.58 29.02 19.42
CA SER A 174 3.96 29.38 19.77
C SER A 174 4.78 29.94 18.62
N VAL A 175 4.45 29.53 17.38
CA VAL A 175 5.18 29.95 16.17
C VAL A 175 4.50 31.08 15.41
N LYS A 176 3.23 31.36 15.73
CA LYS A 176 2.43 32.42 15.07
C LYS A 176 2.99 33.78 15.44
N THR A 177 3.43 34.53 14.43
CA THR A 177 3.98 35.85 14.60
C THR A 177 2.92 36.93 14.43
N GLY A 178 3.15 38.09 15.08
CA GLY A 178 2.29 39.26 14.91
C GLY A 178 2.50 40.06 13.62
N ASP A 179 3.46 39.67 12.79
CA ASP A 179 3.68 40.31 11.50
C ASP A 179 2.60 39.95 10.46
N SER A 180 2.57 40.69 9.37
CA SER A 180 1.55 40.52 8.32
C SER A 180 1.56 39.13 7.66
N GLY A 181 2.68 38.41 7.69
CA GLY A 181 2.79 37.04 7.19
C GLY A 181 2.20 36.04 8.16
N GLY A 182 2.64 36.07 9.43
CA GLY A 182 2.17 35.14 10.46
C GLY A 182 0.68 35.27 10.76
N GLN A 183 0.11 36.48 10.67
CA GLN A 183 -1.33 36.68 10.88
C GLN A 183 -2.20 35.95 9.84
N LYS A 184 -1.71 35.69 8.64
CA LYS A 184 -2.46 35.04 7.55
C LYS A 184 -2.51 33.51 7.68
N PHE A 185 -1.61 32.89 8.43
CA PHE A 185 -1.67 31.45 8.70
C PHE A 185 -2.78 31.12 9.68
N HIS A 186 -3.53 30.08 9.38
CA HIS A 186 -4.63 29.57 10.21
C HIS A 186 -4.53 28.05 10.35
N LEU A 187 -4.99 27.54 11.50
CA LEU A 187 -5.17 26.12 11.77
C LEU A 187 -6.65 25.78 11.64
N PHE A 188 -6.97 24.85 10.75
CA PHE A 188 -8.28 24.23 10.61
C PHE A 188 -8.20 22.81 11.16
N GLY A 189 -9.07 22.44 12.09
CA GLY A 189 -9.08 21.14 12.75
C GLY A 189 -9.09 21.27 14.27
N ASP A 190 -8.92 20.15 14.98
CA ASP A 190 -8.87 20.11 16.43
C ASP A 190 -7.50 20.58 16.97
N PRO A 191 -7.42 21.72 17.67
CA PRO A 191 -6.16 22.22 18.22
C PRO A 191 -5.58 21.33 19.34
N GLY A 192 -6.40 20.45 19.94
CA GLY A 192 -5.98 19.50 20.96
C GLY A 192 -5.27 18.26 20.42
N MET A 193 -5.28 18.04 19.11
CA MET A 193 -4.67 16.89 18.48
C MET A 193 -3.12 16.95 18.55
N SER A 194 -2.48 15.82 18.78
CA SER A 194 -1.02 15.67 18.67
C SER A 194 -0.61 15.37 17.22
N ILE A 195 0.65 15.69 16.87
CA ILE A 195 1.20 15.27 15.58
C ILE A 195 1.35 13.73 15.54
N PRO A 196 1.15 13.09 14.35
CA PRO A 196 1.07 11.65 14.25
C PRO A 196 2.45 10.97 14.18
N PHE A 197 3.34 11.26 15.13
CA PHE A 197 4.65 10.62 15.21
C PHE A 197 4.93 10.13 16.63
N PRO A 198 5.58 8.97 16.78
CA PRO A 198 6.01 8.47 18.08
C PRO A 198 7.00 9.42 18.75
N ASN A 199 6.88 9.57 20.07
CA ASN A 199 7.80 10.37 20.88
C ASN A 199 8.80 9.51 21.68
N GLU A 200 8.70 8.19 21.60
CA GLU A 200 9.67 7.27 22.20
C GLU A 200 10.67 6.79 21.14
N THR A 201 11.87 6.40 21.58
CA THR A 201 12.97 6.04 20.69
C THR A 201 13.47 4.61 20.93
N LEU A 202 13.77 3.94 19.83
CA LEU A 202 14.59 2.72 19.82
C LEU A 202 16.06 3.11 20.03
N THR A 203 16.77 2.41 20.90
CA THR A 203 18.14 2.74 21.28
C THR A 203 19.11 1.60 20.95
N ALA A 204 20.42 1.87 21.02
CA ALA A 204 21.48 0.90 20.75
C ALA A 204 21.27 0.11 19.44
N THR A 205 20.70 0.77 18.41
CA THR A 205 20.51 0.14 17.09
C THR A 205 21.85 -0.15 16.45
N THR A 206 22.03 -1.38 16.00
CA THR A 206 23.24 -1.87 15.33
C THR A 206 22.87 -2.53 14.01
N LEU A 207 23.86 -2.65 13.13
CA LEU A 207 23.77 -3.36 11.85
C LEU A 207 25.06 -4.17 11.68
N ASP A 208 24.95 -5.46 11.42
CA ASP A 208 26.09 -6.36 11.25
C ASP A 208 25.93 -7.18 9.94
N PRO A 209 26.84 -7.05 8.98
CA PRO A 209 27.95 -6.08 8.93
C PRO A 209 27.45 -4.62 8.77
N ASP A 210 28.22 -3.64 9.25
CA ASP A 210 27.95 -2.20 9.11
C ASP A 210 28.05 -1.69 7.67
N THR A 211 28.79 -2.43 6.84
CA THR A 211 28.86 -2.26 5.39
C THR A 211 28.12 -3.42 4.74
N LEU A 212 26.97 -3.14 4.18
CA LEU A 212 26.12 -4.16 3.56
C LEU A 212 26.71 -4.64 2.24
N ILE A 213 26.80 -5.97 2.12
CA ILE A 213 27.22 -6.64 0.90
C ILE A 213 25.96 -7.04 0.13
N THR A 214 25.87 -6.65 -1.14
CA THR A 214 24.69 -6.98 -1.98
C THR A 214 24.49 -8.49 -2.05
N LEU A 215 23.23 -8.93 -1.95
CA LEU A 215 22.79 -10.32 -1.95
C LEU A 215 23.27 -11.15 -0.74
N GLU A 216 23.86 -10.53 0.27
CA GLU A 216 24.19 -11.19 1.53
C GLU A 216 23.25 -10.73 2.65
N VAL A 217 23.02 -11.61 3.60
CA VAL A 217 22.14 -11.34 4.76
C VAL A 217 22.91 -10.52 5.79
N ALA A 218 22.29 -9.46 6.27
CA ALA A 218 22.76 -8.69 7.41
C ALA A 218 21.72 -8.72 8.54
N GLU A 219 22.20 -8.62 9.78
CA GLU A 219 21.35 -8.55 10.97
C GLU A 219 21.30 -7.14 11.52
N PHE A 220 20.10 -6.64 11.80
CA PHE A 220 19.91 -5.44 12.61
C PHE A 220 19.39 -5.83 13.99
N SER A 221 19.78 -5.07 15.02
CA SER A 221 19.30 -5.30 16.38
C SER A 221 19.27 -4.00 17.18
N GLY A 222 18.62 -4.03 18.36
CA GLY A 222 18.54 -2.87 19.23
C GLY A 222 17.68 -3.10 20.47
N ILE A 223 17.40 -2.01 21.19
CA ILE A 223 16.60 -2.01 22.42
C ILE A 223 15.37 -1.16 22.23
N SER A 224 14.21 -1.76 22.47
CA SER A 224 12.91 -1.12 22.52
C SER A 224 12.59 -0.62 23.95
N PRO A 225 11.84 0.46 24.11
CA PRO A 225 11.33 0.88 25.42
C PRO A 225 10.21 -0.04 25.97
N PHE A 226 9.80 -1.10 25.23
CA PHE A 226 8.68 -1.98 25.57
C PHE A 226 9.17 -3.27 26.22
N ASN A 227 8.98 -3.43 27.52
CA ASN A 227 9.40 -4.64 28.24
C ASN A 227 8.56 -5.88 27.92
N SER A 228 7.36 -5.71 27.36
CA SER A 228 6.43 -6.80 27.01
C SER A 228 6.54 -7.26 25.55
N GLY A 229 7.57 -6.79 24.84
CA GLY A 229 7.71 -7.05 23.42
C GLY A 229 6.78 -6.23 22.54
N GLY A 230 6.83 -6.51 21.24
CA GLY A 230 6.08 -5.79 20.22
C GLY A 230 6.32 -6.30 18.82
N SER A 231 5.90 -5.52 17.86
CA SER A 231 6.19 -5.70 16.45
C SER A 231 6.68 -4.39 15.84
N GLY A 232 7.33 -4.47 14.70
CA GLY A 232 7.82 -3.25 14.06
C GLY A 232 8.01 -3.40 12.56
N TYR A 233 8.37 -2.29 11.96
CA TYR A 233 8.71 -2.14 10.55
C TYR A 233 10.15 -1.65 10.42
N VAL A 234 10.83 -2.14 9.41
CA VAL A 234 12.19 -1.73 9.06
C VAL A 234 12.22 -1.34 7.59
N ILE A 235 12.85 -0.21 7.29
CA ILE A 235 13.05 0.28 5.93
C ILE A 235 14.53 0.61 5.76
N LEU A 236 15.17 -0.08 4.81
CA LEU A 236 16.53 0.24 4.36
C LEU A 236 16.44 1.17 3.16
N LYS A 237 17.08 2.30 3.25
CA LYS A 237 17.21 3.29 2.18
C LYS A 237 18.64 3.32 1.64
N ASP A 238 18.76 3.38 0.34
CA ASP A 238 20.02 3.70 -0.34
C ASP A 238 20.49 5.11 -0.01
N SER A 239 21.68 5.45 -0.45
CA SER A 239 22.23 6.80 -0.33
C SER A 239 21.38 7.84 -1.04
N ASP A 240 21.20 8.96 -0.38
CA ASP A 240 20.54 10.12 -0.98
C ASP A 240 21.37 10.64 -2.16
N ARG A 241 20.70 11.09 -3.22
CA ARG A 241 21.36 11.58 -4.44
C ARG A 241 21.15 13.08 -4.61
N GLN A 242 22.22 13.79 -4.91
CA GLN A 242 22.16 15.20 -5.32
C GLN A 242 21.73 15.26 -6.79
N VAL A 243 20.76 16.12 -7.06
CA VAL A 243 20.22 16.36 -8.40
C VAL A 243 20.45 17.82 -8.76
N GLU A 244 20.91 18.07 -9.98
CA GLU A 244 21.04 19.39 -10.57
C GLU A 244 20.13 19.50 -11.79
N ARG A 245 19.38 20.59 -11.88
CA ARG A 245 18.52 20.91 -13.03
C ARG A 245 18.82 22.30 -13.54
N ASN A 246 19.04 22.42 -14.83
CA ASN A 246 19.38 23.67 -15.50
C ASN A 246 18.15 24.26 -16.20
N PHE A 247 17.77 25.47 -15.85
CA PHE A 247 16.69 26.25 -16.45
C PHE A 247 17.26 27.54 -17.03
N GLY A 248 17.75 27.47 -18.27
CA GLY A 248 18.42 28.59 -18.92
C GLY A 248 19.71 29.01 -18.19
N SER A 249 19.72 30.18 -17.54
CA SER A 249 20.85 30.69 -16.78
C SER A 249 20.85 30.30 -15.30
N VAL A 250 19.83 29.59 -14.83
CA VAL A 250 19.67 29.21 -13.41
C VAL A 250 19.85 27.71 -13.25
N THR A 251 20.69 27.31 -12.30
CA THR A 251 20.87 25.92 -11.88
C THR A 251 20.26 25.77 -10.50
N ILE A 252 19.37 24.79 -10.35
CA ILE A 252 18.78 24.40 -9.07
C ILE A 252 19.43 23.08 -8.64
N SER A 253 19.79 22.99 -7.37
CA SER A 253 20.32 21.77 -6.77
C SER A 253 19.47 21.37 -5.56
N TYR A 254 19.13 20.11 -5.45
CA TYR A 254 18.39 19.53 -4.34
C TYR A 254 18.77 18.07 -4.12
N ILE A 255 18.37 17.51 -2.97
CA ILE A 255 18.66 16.13 -2.61
C ILE A 255 17.37 15.31 -2.74
N LEU A 256 17.42 14.23 -3.52
CA LEU A 256 16.37 13.22 -3.54
C LEU A 256 16.72 12.05 -2.62
N PRO A 257 15.75 11.52 -1.84
CA PRO A 257 15.98 10.34 -1.02
C PRO A 257 16.42 9.14 -1.88
N GLY A 258 17.29 8.33 -1.34
CA GLY A 258 17.67 7.06 -1.96
C GLY A 258 16.50 6.10 -2.08
N ALA A 259 16.60 5.16 -3.01
CA ALA A 259 15.61 4.11 -3.23
C ALA A 259 15.34 3.29 -1.96
N THR A 260 14.17 2.66 -1.87
CA THR A 260 13.92 1.66 -0.85
C THR A 260 14.57 0.35 -1.29
N LEU A 261 15.54 -0.15 -0.52
CA LEU A 261 16.24 -1.40 -0.82
C LEU A 261 15.60 -2.59 -0.11
N PHE A 262 15.02 -2.36 1.06
CA PHE A 262 14.32 -3.37 1.85
C PHE A 262 13.19 -2.72 2.65
N GLN A 263 12.05 -3.41 2.75
CA GLN A 263 10.93 -3.00 3.59
C GLN A 263 10.27 -4.24 4.19
N GLY A 264 10.40 -4.41 5.51
CA GLY A 264 9.95 -5.62 6.18
C GLY A 264 9.37 -5.38 7.57
N GLN A 265 8.91 -6.48 8.16
CA GLN A 265 8.35 -6.50 9.50
C GLN A 265 9.22 -7.35 10.42
N PHE A 266 9.26 -7.01 11.70
CA PHE A 266 9.91 -7.80 12.74
C PHE A 266 9.05 -7.89 14.00
N THR A 267 9.29 -8.93 14.82
CA THR A 267 8.60 -9.14 16.09
C THR A 267 9.61 -9.44 17.19
N PHE A 268 9.30 -9.05 18.41
CA PHE A 268 10.15 -9.28 19.58
C PHE A 268 9.30 -9.54 20.82
N SER A 269 9.82 -10.35 21.76
CA SER A 269 9.07 -10.83 22.93
C SER A 269 9.40 -10.10 24.23
N ASP A 270 10.53 -9.39 24.27
CA ASP A 270 11.00 -8.58 25.39
C ASP A 270 11.42 -7.19 24.89
N ASN A 271 12.35 -6.53 25.54
CA ASN A 271 12.84 -5.23 25.09
C ASN A 271 13.94 -5.32 24.00
N ASN A 272 14.47 -6.51 23.70
CA ASN A 272 15.47 -6.66 22.65
C ASN A 272 14.77 -7.02 21.33
N PHE A 273 15.13 -6.35 20.27
CA PHE A 273 14.68 -6.71 18.95
C PHE A 273 15.86 -7.04 18.04
N SER A 274 15.63 -7.94 17.11
CA SER A 274 16.54 -8.20 15.99
C SER A 274 15.73 -8.67 14.77
N GLY A 275 16.38 -8.60 13.61
CA GLY A 275 15.83 -9.11 12.37
C GLY A 275 16.89 -9.12 11.29
N ASN A 276 16.58 -9.80 10.20
CA ASN A 276 17.44 -9.88 9.04
C ASN A 276 16.96 -8.95 7.92
N LEU A 277 17.89 -8.54 7.09
CA LEU A 277 17.61 -7.83 5.85
C LEU A 277 18.62 -8.26 4.77
N ILE A 278 18.30 -7.93 3.53
CA ILE A 278 19.15 -8.18 2.37
C ILE A 278 19.10 -6.94 1.46
N ALA A 279 20.26 -6.52 0.95
CA ALA A 279 20.34 -5.46 -0.04
C ALA A 279 20.31 -6.06 -1.45
N PRO A 280 19.49 -5.57 -2.38
CA PRO A 280 19.48 -6.05 -3.75
C PRO A 280 20.77 -5.65 -4.49
N LYS A 281 20.93 -6.18 -5.68
CA LYS A 281 22.05 -5.85 -6.56
C LYS A 281 21.94 -4.41 -7.10
N ASP A 282 20.73 -3.91 -7.24
CA ASP A 282 20.45 -2.54 -7.68
C ASP A 282 20.62 -1.54 -6.54
N ILE A 283 21.83 -1.09 -6.35
CA ILE A 283 22.21 -0.02 -5.42
C ILE A 283 22.92 1.10 -6.19
N SER A 284 22.94 2.29 -5.64
CA SER A 284 23.57 3.45 -6.30
C SER A 284 25.10 3.38 -6.38
N TYR A 285 25.77 2.47 -5.64
CA TYR A 285 27.23 2.40 -5.50
C TYR A 285 27.87 3.75 -5.15
N SER A 286 27.13 4.58 -4.44
CA SER A 286 27.55 5.90 -4.01
C SER A 286 28.55 5.82 -2.84
N GLN A 287 29.40 6.84 -2.70
CA GLN A 287 30.22 7.02 -1.49
C GLN A 287 29.40 7.62 -0.31
N ASN A 288 28.21 8.14 -0.58
CA ASN A 288 27.32 8.65 0.45
C ASN A 288 26.63 7.47 1.17
N PRO A 289 26.38 7.60 2.47
CA PRO A 289 25.71 6.54 3.20
C PRO A 289 24.20 6.51 2.94
N GLY A 290 23.65 5.32 3.03
CA GLY A 290 22.22 5.11 3.23
C GLY A 290 21.85 5.13 4.71
N ARG A 291 20.62 4.71 5.00
CA ARG A 291 20.09 4.66 6.38
C ARG A 291 19.08 3.53 6.57
N LEU A 292 18.99 3.06 7.81
CA LEU A 292 17.99 2.11 8.26
C LEU A 292 17.01 2.83 9.19
N ASN A 293 15.75 2.89 8.83
CA ASN A 293 14.68 3.45 9.65
C ASN A 293 13.85 2.34 10.26
N LEU A 294 13.50 2.50 11.54
CA LEU A 294 12.76 1.54 12.32
C LEU A 294 11.56 2.22 12.99
N TYR A 295 10.46 1.49 13.03
CA TYR A 295 9.28 1.84 13.79
C TYR A 295 8.83 0.61 14.56
N SER A 296 8.35 0.77 15.78
CA SER A 296 7.77 -0.33 16.55
C SER A 296 6.55 0.09 17.35
N ILE A 297 5.67 -0.88 17.61
CA ILE A 297 4.49 -0.76 18.44
C ILE A 297 4.51 -1.87 19.49
N SER A 298 4.13 -1.52 20.72
CA SER A 298 4.02 -2.48 21.84
C SER A 298 2.91 -3.52 21.57
N ASN A 299 3.01 -4.71 22.19
CA ASN A 299 2.03 -5.78 22.01
C ASN A 299 0.59 -5.39 22.37
N ASP A 300 0.39 -4.42 23.29
CA ASP A 300 -0.92 -3.89 23.66
C ASP A 300 -1.40 -2.74 22.73
N GLY A 301 -0.58 -2.33 21.75
CA GLY A 301 -0.90 -1.29 20.79
C GLY A 301 -0.97 0.12 21.37
N THR A 302 -0.50 0.35 22.60
CA THR A 302 -0.66 1.65 23.28
C THR A 302 0.55 2.57 23.18
N ARG A 303 1.73 2.02 22.88
CA ARG A 303 3.00 2.75 22.79
C ARG A 303 3.68 2.49 21.46
N GLU A 304 4.32 3.51 20.95
CA GLU A 304 5.05 3.49 19.68
C GLU A 304 6.44 4.09 19.86
N ALA A 305 7.42 3.54 19.14
CA ALA A 305 8.79 4.05 19.16
C ALA A 305 9.41 4.04 17.75
N VAL A 306 10.30 4.98 17.50
CA VAL A 306 11.06 5.10 16.24
C VAL A 306 12.55 5.06 16.49
N GLY A 307 13.30 4.67 15.47
CA GLY A 307 14.75 4.67 15.50
C GLY A 307 15.36 4.81 14.11
N THR A 308 16.63 5.13 14.08
CA THR A 308 17.40 5.14 12.84
C THR A 308 18.81 4.64 13.13
N TYR A 309 19.40 3.96 12.14
CA TYR A 309 20.82 3.64 12.10
C TYR A 309 21.40 4.27 10.83
N SER A 310 22.42 5.09 11.01
CA SER A 310 23.16 5.77 9.95
C SER A 310 24.55 6.09 10.50
N PRO A 311 25.60 6.01 9.69
CA PRO A 311 25.62 5.73 8.25
C PRO A 311 25.53 4.23 7.92
N VAL A 312 24.87 3.86 6.81
CA VAL A 312 24.90 2.53 6.22
C VAL A 312 25.67 2.62 4.90
N TYR A 313 26.71 1.81 4.75
CA TYR A 313 27.49 1.75 3.51
C TYR A 313 27.17 0.47 2.75
N PHE A 314 27.43 0.47 1.45
CA PHE A 314 27.14 -0.65 0.56
C PHE A 314 28.36 -1.03 -0.27
N THR A 315 28.50 -2.31 -0.56
CA THR A 315 29.54 -2.84 -1.46
C THR A 315 28.99 -4.00 -2.27
N SER A 316 29.58 -4.27 -3.43
CA SER A 316 29.20 -5.43 -4.25
C SER A 316 29.68 -6.71 -3.61
N GLY A 317 28.79 -7.72 -3.56
CA GLY A 317 29.12 -9.09 -3.18
C GLY A 317 29.81 -9.89 -4.31
N SER A 318 30.14 -11.14 -3.99
CA SER A 318 30.57 -12.12 -4.98
C SER A 318 29.40 -12.45 -5.92
N SER A 319 29.71 -12.90 -7.16
CA SER A 319 28.68 -13.30 -8.12
C SER A 319 27.89 -14.49 -7.58
N VAL A 320 26.62 -14.26 -7.30
CA VAL A 320 25.65 -15.34 -7.03
C VAL A 320 25.09 -15.81 -8.38
N HIS A 321 25.11 -17.12 -8.61
CA HIS A 321 24.47 -17.71 -9.77
C HIS A 321 23.02 -18.05 -9.44
N ASP A 322 22.14 -17.09 -9.69
CA ASP A 322 20.71 -17.26 -9.68
C ASP A 322 20.15 -16.85 -11.05
N ASN A 323 19.22 -17.62 -11.59
CA ASN A 323 18.59 -17.41 -12.89
C ASN A 323 17.05 -17.58 -12.81
N GLU A 324 16.51 -17.73 -11.61
CA GLU A 324 15.09 -17.91 -11.39
C GLU A 324 14.54 -16.65 -10.72
N GLY A 325 13.53 -16.03 -11.31
CA GLY A 325 12.86 -14.88 -10.69
C GLY A 325 11.82 -15.31 -9.66
N PRO A 326 11.22 -14.35 -8.93
CA PRO A 326 10.35 -14.61 -7.79
C PRO A 326 9.11 -15.42 -8.16
N ILE A 327 8.69 -16.30 -7.25
CA ILE A 327 7.41 -17.01 -7.35
C ILE A 327 6.29 -16.03 -7.02
N ILE A 328 5.38 -15.81 -7.96
CA ILE A 328 4.21 -14.95 -7.79
C ILE A 328 2.99 -15.83 -7.51
N SER A 329 2.23 -15.54 -6.46
CA SER A 329 0.97 -16.21 -6.17
C SER A 329 -0.11 -15.21 -5.74
N PHE A 330 -1.38 -15.60 -5.93
CA PHE A 330 -2.54 -14.78 -5.59
C PHE A 330 -3.35 -15.48 -4.53
N GLU A 331 -3.74 -14.73 -3.51
CA GLU A 331 -4.56 -15.25 -2.42
C GLU A 331 -5.51 -14.17 -1.89
N THR A 332 -6.46 -14.55 -1.08
CA THR A 332 -7.26 -13.59 -0.30
C THR A 332 -6.56 -13.33 1.03
N LYS A 333 -6.83 -12.20 1.67
CA LYS A 333 -6.33 -11.87 3.02
C LYS A 333 -6.60 -12.97 4.07
N LYS A 334 -7.57 -13.87 3.79
CA LYS A 334 -7.89 -15.03 4.64
C LYS A 334 -7.11 -16.29 4.26
N GLY A 335 -6.16 -16.19 3.33
CA GLY A 335 -5.28 -17.29 2.93
C GLY A 335 -5.88 -18.26 1.90
N ARG A 336 -6.99 -17.92 1.23
CA ARG A 336 -7.52 -18.73 0.11
C ARG A 336 -6.69 -18.45 -1.14
N ILE A 337 -6.00 -19.48 -1.64
CA ILE A 337 -5.26 -19.39 -2.92
C ILE A 337 -6.26 -19.17 -4.06
N LEU A 338 -5.93 -18.23 -4.94
CA LEU A 338 -6.72 -17.86 -6.11
C LEU A 338 -6.06 -18.37 -7.40
N LYS A 339 -6.89 -18.90 -8.30
CA LYS A 339 -6.49 -19.35 -9.65
C LYS A 339 -7.32 -18.63 -10.70
N SER A 340 -6.80 -18.52 -11.91
CA SER A 340 -7.56 -17.93 -13.01
C SER A 340 -8.89 -18.63 -13.22
N GLY A 341 -9.96 -17.83 -13.32
CA GLY A 341 -11.34 -18.29 -13.41
C GLY A 341 -12.08 -18.39 -12.07
N ASP A 342 -11.39 -18.24 -10.96
CA ASP A 342 -12.03 -18.26 -9.63
C ASP A 342 -12.93 -17.03 -9.43
N HIS A 343 -13.90 -17.21 -8.53
CA HIS A 343 -14.76 -16.12 -8.11
C HIS A 343 -14.12 -15.36 -6.95
N TYR A 344 -14.09 -14.03 -7.10
CA TYR A 344 -13.60 -13.07 -6.12
C TYR A 344 -14.74 -12.16 -5.66
N ARG A 345 -14.85 -11.90 -4.37
CA ARG A 345 -15.92 -11.07 -3.80
C ARG A 345 -15.42 -9.67 -3.50
N SER A 346 -16.29 -8.70 -3.62
CA SER A 346 -15.99 -7.31 -3.29
C SER A 346 -15.61 -7.07 -1.80
N ASN A 347 -15.95 -8.00 -0.90
CA ASN A 347 -15.56 -7.94 0.52
C ASN A 347 -14.31 -8.78 0.85
N GLU A 348 -13.70 -9.40 -0.13
CA GLU A 348 -12.38 -10.04 0.01
C GLU A 348 -11.29 -9.03 -0.39
N THR A 349 -10.16 -9.07 0.28
CA THR A 349 -8.97 -8.32 -0.10
C THR A 349 -8.05 -9.25 -0.89
N LEU A 350 -7.70 -8.85 -2.12
CA LEU A 350 -6.69 -9.53 -2.92
C LEU A 350 -5.31 -9.30 -2.28
N VAL A 351 -4.54 -10.36 -2.21
CA VAL A 351 -3.15 -10.35 -1.78
C VAL A 351 -2.30 -10.97 -2.88
N ILE A 352 -1.28 -10.27 -3.29
CA ILE A 352 -0.23 -10.77 -4.18
C ILE A 352 0.93 -11.16 -3.29
N ARG A 353 1.30 -12.44 -3.30
CA ARG A 353 2.44 -12.94 -2.55
C ARG A 353 3.62 -13.15 -3.48
N LEU A 354 4.77 -12.66 -3.07
CA LEU A 354 6.05 -12.87 -3.75
C LEU A 354 6.96 -13.66 -2.82
N GLU A 355 7.69 -14.61 -3.40
CA GLU A 355 8.64 -15.46 -2.68
C GLU A 355 9.90 -15.67 -3.53
N ASP A 356 11.06 -15.39 -2.94
CA ASP A 356 12.36 -15.62 -3.55
C ASP A 356 13.44 -15.86 -2.51
N SER A 357 14.38 -16.75 -2.81
CA SER A 357 15.47 -17.13 -1.89
C SER A 357 16.47 -16.01 -1.63
N LEU A 358 16.65 -15.10 -2.60
CA LEU A 358 17.51 -13.92 -2.49
C LEU A 358 16.72 -12.64 -2.19
N GLY A 359 15.40 -12.78 -1.98
CA GLY A 359 14.50 -11.66 -1.73
C GLY A 359 14.08 -10.92 -2.99
N ILE A 360 13.25 -9.90 -2.79
CA ILE A 360 12.59 -9.13 -3.85
C ILE A 360 13.30 -7.80 -4.05
N ASN A 361 13.54 -7.41 -5.29
CA ASN A 361 14.11 -6.11 -5.63
C ASN A 361 13.08 -5.00 -5.41
N LEU A 362 13.37 -4.07 -4.52
CA LEU A 362 12.54 -2.90 -4.21
C LEU A 362 13.17 -1.58 -4.63
N ALA A 363 14.36 -1.61 -5.26
CA ALA A 363 15.07 -0.40 -5.64
C ALA A 363 14.29 0.46 -6.65
N GLY A 364 13.39 -0.15 -7.45
CA GLY A 364 12.53 0.56 -8.38
C GLY A 364 13.32 1.30 -9.49
N GLU A 365 14.51 0.79 -9.84
CA GLU A 365 15.23 1.32 -10.99
C GLU A 365 14.39 1.13 -12.26
N PRO A 366 14.48 2.05 -13.24
CA PRO A 366 13.66 1.98 -14.45
C PRO A 366 13.71 0.61 -15.11
N GLY A 367 12.55 -0.06 -15.16
CA GLY A 367 12.39 -1.41 -15.72
C GLY A 367 12.47 -2.54 -14.70
N HIS A 368 12.81 -2.29 -13.43
CA HIS A 368 12.86 -3.27 -12.35
C HIS A 368 11.76 -3.05 -11.29
N GLU A 369 10.74 -2.25 -11.60
CA GLU A 369 9.60 -2.02 -10.71
C GLU A 369 8.75 -3.28 -10.57
N ILE A 370 8.10 -3.45 -9.43
CA ILE A 370 6.97 -4.38 -9.31
C ILE A 370 5.78 -3.68 -9.94
N SER A 371 5.35 -4.19 -11.10
CA SER A 371 4.27 -3.57 -11.88
C SER A 371 3.01 -4.43 -11.90
N LEU A 372 1.87 -3.74 -11.79
CA LEU A 372 0.55 -4.28 -12.04
C LEU A 372 0.04 -3.72 -13.37
N THR A 373 -0.23 -4.60 -14.33
CA THR A 373 -0.85 -4.23 -15.62
C THR A 373 -2.31 -4.66 -15.60
N ASP A 374 -3.25 -3.75 -15.80
CA ASP A 374 -4.64 -4.09 -16.13
C ASP A 374 -4.69 -4.51 -17.61
N LEU A 375 -4.96 -5.79 -17.86
CA LEU A 375 -4.97 -6.35 -19.20
C LEU A 375 -6.21 -5.93 -20.02
N ALA A 376 -7.22 -5.32 -19.37
CA ALA A 376 -8.40 -4.81 -20.06
C ALA A 376 -8.18 -3.40 -20.64
N THR A 377 -7.44 -2.55 -19.94
CA THR A 377 -7.14 -1.16 -20.36
C THR A 377 -5.73 -1.02 -20.94
N GLY A 378 -4.80 -1.86 -20.51
CA GLY A 378 -3.36 -1.76 -20.80
C GLY A 378 -2.61 -0.82 -19.86
N ASP A 379 -3.28 -0.27 -18.85
CA ASP A 379 -2.66 0.61 -17.85
C ASP A 379 -1.66 -0.15 -16.98
N VAL A 380 -0.52 0.47 -16.72
CA VAL A 380 0.55 -0.08 -15.89
C VAL A 380 0.74 0.81 -14.66
N THR A 381 0.66 0.21 -13.49
CA THR A 381 0.85 0.88 -12.19
C THR A 381 2.08 0.30 -11.49
N ASP A 382 2.99 1.16 -11.03
CA ASP A 382 4.08 0.76 -10.13
C ASP A 382 3.51 0.55 -8.72
N ILE A 383 3.66 -0.68 -8.22
CA ILE A 383 3.21 -1.09 -6.89
C ILE A 383 4.38 -1.52 -5.98
N THR A 384 5.61 -1.19 -6.35
CA THR A 384 6.83 -1.56 -5.61
C THR A 384 6.76 -1.11 -4.15
N ASN A 385 6.33 0.12 -3.90
CA ASN A 385 6.23 0.68 -2.56
C ASN A 385 5.14 0.05 -1.67
N GLN A 386 4.26 -0.78 -2.25
CA GLN A 386 3.22 -1.51 -1.51
C GLN A 386 3.68 -2.88 -1.04
N PHE A 387 4.83 -3.37 -1.53
CA PHE A 387 5.38 -4.64 -1.08
C PHE A 387 5.95 -4.52 0.33
N ILE A 388 5.68 -5.51 1.16
CA ILE A 388 6.28 -5.63 2.49
C ILE A 388 6.61 -7.09 2.80
N TYR A 389 7.82 -7.34 3.29
CA TYR A 389 8.20 -8.67 3.75
C TYR A 389 7.36 -9.10 4.97
N ASP A 390 7.02 -10.38 5.01
CA ASP A 390 6.35 -11.01 6.15
C ASP A 390 7.21 -10.86 7.43
N PRO A 391 6.60 -10.94 8.63
CA PRO A 391 7.34 -10.81 9.88
C PRO A 391 8.56 -11.73 9.96
N ASN A 392 9.72 -11.14 10.21
CA ASN A 392 11.03 -11.82 10.32
C ASN A 392 11.47 -12.59 9.05
N SER A 393 10.93 -12.26 7.90
CA SER A 393 11.29 -12.85 6.60
C SER A 393 12.12 -11.90 5.76
N ILE A 394 13.03 -12.45 4.95
CA ILE A 394 13.75 -11.79 3.87
C ILE A 394 13.46 -12.42 2.50
N GLN A 395 12.58 -13.43 2.48
CA GLN A 395 12.31 -14.24 1.29
C GLN A 395 10.86 -14.12 0.83
N THR A 396 9.93 -13.94 1.76
CA THR A 396 8.49 -13.90 1.45
C THR A 396 7.89 -12.58 1.88
N GLY A 397 6.98 -12.06 1.07
CA GLY A 397 6.24 -10.85 1.40
C GLY A 397 4.99 -10.70 0.55
N ILE A 398 4.24 -9.64 0.82
CA ILE A 398 2.94 -9.42 0.21
C ILE A 398 2.76 -7.99 -0.30
N ILE A 399 1.88 -7.87 -1.28
CA ILE A 399 1.27 -6.62 -1.73
C ILE A 399 -0.24 -6.74 -1.52
N GLN A 400 -0.87 -5.72 -0.95
CA GLN A 400 -2.31 -5.62 -0.85
C GLN A 400 -2.76 -4.41 -1.68
N PRO A 401 -3.06 -4.59 -2.99
CA PRO A 401 -3.54 -3.51 -3.82
C PRO A 401 -4.89 -2.98 -3.32
N ASN A 402 -5.19 -1.72 -3.57
CA ASN A 402 -6.47 -1.15 -3.18
C ASN A 402 -7.64 -1.82 -3.92
N SER A 403 -8.72 -2.12 -3.22
CA SER A 403 -9.90 -2.79 -3.78
C SER A 403 -10.62 -1.96 -4.86
N ASP A 404 -10.40 -0.66 -4.86
CA ASP A 404 -11.04 0.29 -5.79
C ASP A 404 -10.33 0.35 -7.15
N ASP A 405 -9.10 -0.18 -7.22
CA ASP A 405 -8.30 -0.28 -8.45
C ASP A 405 -8.80 -1.40 -9.39
N PHE A 406 -9.77 -2.20 -8.94
CA PHE A 406 -10.26 -3.35 -9.70
C PHE A 406 -11.67 -3.15 -10.21
N SER A 407 -11.85 -3.32 -11.52
CA SER A 407 -13.16 -3.44 -12.16
C SER A 407 -13.92 -4.72 -11.70
N LYS A 408 -15.17 -4.88 -12.13
CA LYS A 408 -15.96 -6.10 -11.87
C LYS A 408 -15.32 -7.40 -12.35
N ILE A 409 -14.32 -7.30 -13.21
CA ILE A 409 -13.53 -8.43 -13.72
C ILE A 409 -12.07 -8.07 -13.48
N ILE A 410 -11.40 -8.82 -12.62
CA ILE A 410 -9.97 -8.66 -12.40
C ILE A 410 -9.25 -9.45 -13.48
N ASN A 411 -8.53 -8.76 -14.35
CA ASN A 411 -7.70 -9.35 -15.38
C ASN A 411 -6.36 -8.60 -15.38
N ILE A 412 -5.44 -9.08 -14.56
CA ILE A 412 -4.19 -8.37 -14.28
C ILE A 412 -2.97 -9.26 -14.52
N ARG A 413 -1.86 -8.61 -14.87
CA ARG A 413 -0.53 -9.19 -14.90
C ARG A 413 0.31 -8.51 -13.82
N ILE A 414 1.03 -9.30 -13.04
CA ILE A 414 2.07 -8.84 -12.12
C ILE A 414 3.42 -9.22 -12.71
N LYS A 415 4.34 -8.26 -12.74
CA LYS A 415 5.75 -8.47 -13.01
C LYS A 415 6.54 -8.06 -11.78
N ALA A 416 7.51 -8.88 -11.38
CA ALA A 416 8.38 -8.62 -10.24
C ALA A 416 9.80 -9.13 -10.54
N TRP A 417 10.77 -8.62 -9.79
CA TRP A 417 12.19 -8.94 -9.92
C TRP A 417 12.72 -9.43 -8.57
N ASP A 418 13.60 -10.41 -8.58
CA ASP A 418 14.37 -10.77 -7.39
C ASP A 418 15.52 -9.77 -7.15
N SER A 419 16.21 -9.92 -6.01
CA SER A 419 17.35 -9.06 -5.68
C SER A 419 18.57 -9.29 -6.59
N ALA A 420 18.62 -10.36 -7.38
CA ALA A 420 19.66 -10.65 -8.38
C ALA A 420 19.28 -10.14 -9.79
N ASN A 421 18.12 -9.52 -9.97
CA ASN A 421 17.55 -8.96 -11.21
C ASN A 421 17.04 -10.02 -12.20
N ASN A 422 16.51 -11.14 -11.69
CA ASN A 422 15.76 -12.07 -12.52
C ASN A 422 14.27 -11.74 -12.48
N PRO A 423 13.59 -11.64 -13.63
CA PRO A 423 12.17 -11.29 -13.68
C PRO A 423 11.28 -12.53 -13.56
N SER A 424 10.08 -12.31 -13.03
CA SER A 424 8.93 -13.21 -13.19
C SER A 424 7.68 -12.42 -13.54
N GLU A 425 6.80 -13.06 -14.33
CA GLU A 425 5.49 -12.50 -14.67
C GLU A 425 4.40 -13.54 -14.40
N LYS A 426 3.26 -13.10 -13.92
CA LYS A 426 2.09 -13.96 -13.74
C LYS A 426 0.79 -13.21 -13.94
N GLU A 427 -0.11 -13.84 -14.70
CA GLU A 427 -1.44 -13.32 -14.97
C GLU A 427 -2.49 -14.04 -14.10
N ILE A 428 -3.52 -13.29 -13.74
CA ILE A 428 -4.72 -13.84 -13.13
C ILE A 428 -5.96 -13.17 -13.70
N TYR A 429 -6.98 -14.00 -13.98
CA TYR A 429 -8.31 -13.58 -14.35
C TYR A 429 -9.28 -14.03 -13.25
N LEU A 430 -10.00 -13.10 -12.63
CA LEU A 430 -10.98 -13.38 -11.58
C LEU A 430 -12.32 -12.77 -11.92
N ASN A 431 -13.38 -13.54 -11.68
CA ASN A 431 -14.76 -13.06 -11.83
C ASN A 431 -15.24 -12.44 -10.51
N GLN A 432 -15.55 -11.16 -10.50
CA GLN A 432 -16.15 -10.55 -9.32
C GLN A 432 -17.58 -11.07 -9.13
N ALA A 433 -17.82 -11.73 -8.01
CA ALA A 433 -19.14 -12.16 -7.62
C ALA A 433 -19.91 -10.99 -7.00
N GLU A 434 -21.11 -10.69 -7.52
CA GLU A 434 -22.00 -9.73 -6.88
C GLU A 434 -22.31 -10.15 -5.43
N ASN A 435 -22.22 -9.21 -4.51
CA ASN A 435 -22.48 -9.44 -3.09
C ASN A 435 -23.90 -9.94 -2.85
N ASN A 436 -24.02 -11.01 -2.04
CA ASN A 436 -25.24 -11.54 -1.42
C ASN A 436 -26.14 -12.50 -2.23
N SER A 437 -25.85 -12.87 -3.47
CA SER A 437 -26.61 -13.95 -4.11
C SER A 437 -25.98 -15.32 -3.84
N LEU A 438 -26.76 -16.25 -3.30
CA LEU A 438 -26.35 -17.64 -3.20
C LEU A 438 -26.10 -18.22 -4.59
N ARG A 439 -24.88 -18.72 -4.84
CA ARG A 439 -24.50 -19.40 -6.09
C ARG A 439 -23.72 -20.67 -5.78
N LEU A 440 -23.83 -21.64 -6.68
CA LEU A 440 -23.04 -22.86 -6.72
C LEU A 440 -22.12 -22.83 -7.92
N PHE A 441 -20.83 -23.04 -7.70
CA PHE A 441 -19.80 -23.04 -8.73
C PHE A 441 -19.03 -24.35 -8.72
N GLN A 442 -18.37 -24.67 -9.85
CA GLN A 442 -17.42 -25.77 -10.00
C GLN A 442 -17.93 -27.10 -9.44
N VAL A 443 -19.23 -27.37 -9.64
CA VAL A 443 -19.85 -28.60 -9.16
C VAL A 443 -19.40 -29.79 -10.00
N MET A 444 -18.59 -30.67 -9.42
CA MET A 444 -18.12 -31.89 -10.07
C MET A 444 -18.00 -33.05 -9.08
N ASN A 445 -17.83 -34.25 -9.59
CA ASN A 445 -17.38 -35.36 -8.77
C ASN A 445 -16.03 -35.88 -9.26
N TYR A 446 -15.17 -36.32 -8.34
CA TYR A 446 -13.84 -36.84 -8.63
C TYR A 446 -13.51 -38.03 -7.69
N PRO A 447 -12.99 -39.14 -8.23
CA PRO A 447 -12.83 -39.44 -9.64
C PRO A 447 -14.17 -39.66 -10.37
N ASN A 448 -14.16 -39.40 -11.69
CA ASN A 448 -15.24 -39.68 -12.61
C ASN A 448 -14.66 -40.16 -13.95
N PRO A 449 -14.80 -41.44 -14.36
CA PRO A 449 -15.54 -42.51 -13.70
C PRO A 449 -14.97 -42.96 -12.36
N PHE A 450 -15.83 -43.50 -11.48
CA PHE A 450 -15.41 -44.04 -10.20
C PHE A 450 -15.65 -45.55 -10.08
N LYS A 451 -14.86 -46.25 -9.26
CA LYS A 451 -15.01 -47.68 -8.99
C LYS A 451 -15.80 -47.94 -7.70
N THR A 452 -15.25 -47.54 -6.58
CA THR A 452 -15.81 -47.76 -5.24
C THR A 452 -16.24 -46.47 -4.57
N SER A 453 -15.49 -45.43 -4.70
CA SER A 453 -15.72 -44.15 -4.03
C SER A 453 -15.56 -42.99 -4.98
N THR A 454 -16.24 -41.89 -4.69
CA THR A 454 -16.04 -40.59 -5.34
C THR A 454 -16.34 -39.49 -4.32
N GLN A 455 -15.93 -38.29 -4.59
CA GLN A 455 -16.25 -37.13 -3.79
C GLN A 455 -16.93 -36.06 -4.65
N PHE A 456 -17.91 -35.38 -4.11
CA PHE A 456 -18.55 -34.25 -4.74
C PHE A 456 -17.81 -32.97 -4.30
N VAL A 457 -17.31 -32.22 -5.25
CA VAL A 457 -16.62 -30.97 -5.03
C VAL A 457 -17.52 -29.85 -5.53
N PHE A 458 -17.63 -28.77 -4.77
CA PHE A 458 -18.40 -27.59 -5.14
C PHE A 458 -17.92 -26.38 -4.36
N GLU A 459 -18.17 -25.19 -4.92
CA GLU A 459 -17.97 -23.92 -4.24
C GLU A 459 -19.32 -23.23 -4.00
N ILE A 460 -19.49 -22.66 -2.80
CA ILE A 460 -20.65 -21.83 -2.46
C ILE A 460 -20.24 -20.38 -2.24
N SER A 461 -21.01 -19.43 -2.78
CA SER A 461 -20.73 -17.99 -2.68
C SER A 461 -21.06 -17.39 -1.31
N THR A 462 -21.88 -18.02 -0.50
CA THR A 462 -22.32 -17.55 0.84
C THR A 462 -22.49 -18.75 1.76
N PRO A 463 -22.46 -18.56 3.11
CA PRO A 463 -22.85 -19.63 4.03
C PRO A 463 -24.16 -20.27 3.62
N ALA A 464 -24.22 -21.59 3.52
CA ALA A 464 -25.37 -22.30 3.02
C ALA A 464 -25.55 -23.70 3.62
N LYS A 465 -26.77 -24.23 3.55
CA LYS A 465 -27.04 -25.65 3.79
C LYS A 465 -27.07 -26.37 2.46
N VAL A 466 -26.20 -27.36 2.28
CA VAL A 466 -26.09 -28.12 1.03
C VAL A 466 -26.61 -29.52 1.19
N SER A 467 -27.37 -29.98 0.21
CA SER A 467 -27.82 -31.37 0.05
C SER A 467 -27.40 -31.92 -1.30
N ILE A 468 -27.10 -33.23 -1.33
CA ILE A 468 -26.70 -33.94 -2.55
C ILE A 468 -27.59 -35.14 -2.72
N ASP A 469 -28.24 -35.25 -3.87
CA ASP A 469 -29.06 -36.38 -4.27
C ASP A 469 -28.48 -37.02 -5.53
N VAL A 470 -28.50 -38.34 -5.58
CA VAL A 470 -28.08 -39.14 -6.74
C VAL A 470 -29.26 -39.86 -7.34
N PHE A 471 -29.32 -39.87 -8.68
CA PHE A 471 -30.44 -40.43 -9.45
C PHE A 471 -29.96 -41.36 -10.56
N THR A 472 -30.77 -42.31 -10.93
CA THR A 472 -30.64 -42.99 -12.23
C THR A 472 -30.94 -42.03 -13.39
N LEU A 473 -30.62 -42.38 -14.62
CA LEU A 473 -30.99 -41.59 -15.80
C LEU A 473 -32.52 -41.46 -15.97
N SER A 474 -33.30 -42.41 -15.44
CA SER A 474 -34.75 -42.36 -15.44
C SER A 474 -35.35 -41.48 -14.32
N GLY A 475 -34.50 -40.82 -13.52
CA GLY A 475 -34.93 -39.88 -12.47
C GLY A 475 -35.25 -40.53 -11.12
N ARG A 476 -35.05 -41.84 -10.95
CA ARG A 476 -35.25 -42.50 -9.64
C ARG A 476 -34.12 -42.14 -8.70
N LYS A 477 -34.43 -41.57 -7.54
CA LYS A 477 -33.44 -41.26 -6.50
C LYS A 477 -32.91 -42.56 -5.89
N ILE A 478 -31.59 -42.69 -5.81
CA ILE A 478 -30.89 -43.86 -5.30
C ILE A 478 -30.05 -43.58 -4.06
N LYS A 479 -29.58 -42.35 -3.87
CA LYS A 479 -28.83 -41.92 -2.69
C LYS A 479 -29.21 -40.49 -2.34
N SER A 480 -29.31 -40.23 -1.06
CA SER A 480 -29.41 -38.87 -0.52
C SER A 480 -28.44 -38.71 0.61
N PHE A 481 -27.66 -37.62 0.57
CA PHE A 481 -26.77 -37.25 1.65
C PHE A 481 -27.49 -36.33 2.62
N GLU A 482 -27.15 -36.43 3.89
CA GLU A 482 -27.70 -35.54 4.90
C GLU A 482 -27.37 -34.08 4.55
N LYS A 483 -28.26 -33.18 4.94
CA LYS A 483 -28.09 -31.76 4.70
C LYS A 483 -26.99 -31.20 5.59
N ILE A 484 -25.87 -30.78 4.99
CA ILE A 484 -24.67 -30.28 5.68
C ILE A 484 -24.73 -28.76 5.71
N THR A 485 -24.45 -28.15 6.87
CA THR A 485 -24.32 -26.71 7.01
C THR A 485 -22.85 -26.31 6.85
N PHE A 486 -22.57 -25.47 5.87
CA PHE A 486 -21.27 -24.85 5.66
C PHE A 486 -21.32 -23.40 6.15
N PRO A 487 -20.55 -23.05 7.20
CA PRO A 487 -20.67 -21.76 7.88
C PRO A 487 -20.01 -20.61 7.12
N THR A 488 -19.21 -20.90 6.13
CA THR A 488 -18.50 -19.91 5.30
C THR A 488 -18.72 -20.21 3.82
N ALA A 489 -18.52 -19.21 3.03
CA ALA A 489 -18.38 -19.40 1.59
C ALA A 489 -17.02 -20.05 1.29
N GLY A 490 -16.90 -20.79 0.20
CA GLY A 490 -15.67 -21.44 -0.21
C GLY A 490 -15.89 -22.78 -0.88
N TYR A 491 -14.76 -23.49 -1.13
CA TYR A 491 -14.74 -24.84 -1.68
C TYR A 491 -14.99 -25.87 -0.59
N TYR A 492 -15.80 -26.87 -0.96
CA TYR A 492 -16.16 -27.96 -0.07
C TYR A 492 -16.19 -29.28 -0.80
N THR A 493 -15.95 -30.33 -0.02
CA THR A 493 -15.95 -31.71 -0.52
C THR A 493 -16.87 -32.57 0.35
N VAL A 494 -17.70 -33.37 -0.29
CA VAL A 494 -18.54 -34.38 0.36
C VAL A 494 -18.17 -35.75 -0.19
N ASN A 495 -17.68 -36.61 0.67
CA ASN A 495 -17.22 -37.95 0.29
C ASN A 495 -18.39 -38.91 0.14
N TRP A 496 -18.36 -39.75 -0.90
CA TRP A 496 -19.13 -40.95 -1.04
C TRP A 496 -18.20 -42.15 -1.07
N GLU A 497 -17.96 -42.72 0.12
CA GLU A 497 -16.86 -43.65 0.34
C GLU A 497 -17.13 -45.05 -0.18
N ASP A 498 -18.39 -45.50 -0.17
CA ASP A 498 -18.78 -46.85 -0.52
C ASP A 498 -19.40 -47.00 -1.91
N GLY A 499 -19.79 -45.89 -2.55
CA GLY A 499 -20.46 -45.90 -3.85
C GLY A 499 -21.74 -46.75 -3.90
N ARG A 500 -22.41 -46.92 -2.74
CA ARG A 500 -23.63 -47.74 -2.58
C ARG A 500 -24.87 -46.88 -2.49
N ASP A 501 -26.03 -47.45 -2.86
CA ASP A 501 -27.31 -46.76 -2.72
C ASP A 501 -27.71 -46.58 -1.24
N SER A 502 -28.85 -45.95 -0.98
CA SER A 502 -29.34 -45.70 0.39
C SER A 502 -29.70 -46.96 1.16
N PHE A 503 -29.83 -48.11 0.50
CA PHE A 503 -30.17 -49.42 1.07
C PHE A 503 -28.94 -50.32 1.18
N GLY A 504 -27.75 -49.84 0.86
CA GLY A 504 -26.52 -50.62 0.88
C GLY A 504 -26.26 -51.46 -0.39
N GLY A 505 -27.11 -51.34 -1.40
CA GLY A 505 -26.97 -52.05 -2.67
C GLY A 505 -25.87 -51.48 -3.53
N GLU A 506 -25.11 -52.35 -4.22
CA GLU A 506 -24.07 -51.91 -5.15
C GLU A 506 -24.71 -51.31 -6.42
N LEU A 507 -24.17 -50.20 -6.87
CA LEU A 507 -24.55 -49.60 -8.13
C LEU A 507 -24.00 -50.38 -9.33
N ALA A 508 -24.89 -50.62 -10.32
CA ALA A 508 -24.46 -51.20 -11.61
C ALA A 508 -23.54 -50.27 -12.38
N ASN A 509 -22.72 -50.81 -13.30
CA ASN A 509 -21.99 -49.99 -14.24
C ASN A 509 -22.94 -49.14 -15.07
N GLY A 510 -22.68 -47.87 -15.20
CA GLY A 510 -23.53 -46.96 -15.97
C GLY A 510 -23.36 -45.50 -15.59
N VAL A 511 -24.16 -44.66 -16.21
CA VAL A 511 -24.21 -43.22 -15.97
C VAL A 511 -25.34 -42.89 -15.00
N TYR A 512 -25.04 -42.02 -14.07
CA TYR A 512 -25.94 -41.51 -13.05
C TYR A 512 -25.96 -40.00 -13.06
N LEU A 513 -27.04 -39.40 -12.58
CA LEU A 513 -27.16 -37.97 -12.35
C LEU A 513 -26.98 -37.69 -10.87
N TYR A 514 -26.35 -36.57 -10.56
CA TYR A 514 -26.39 -36.06 -9.18
C TYR A 514 -26.82 -34.59 -9.19
N ARG A 515 -27.51 -34.20 -8.15
CA ARG A 515 -27.93 -32.81 -7.94
C ARG A 515 -27.30 -32.31 -6.64
N VAL A 516 -26.54 -31.24 -6.72
CA VAL A 516 -26.09 -30.46 -5.57
C VAL A 516 -27.04 -29.28 -5.43
N LYS A 517 -27.63 -29.11 -4.25
CA LYS A 517 -28.56 -28.02 -3.95
C LYS A 517 -28.07 -27.28 -2.71
N ALA A 518 -27.95 -25.97 -2.81
CA ALA A 518 -27.61 -25.09 -1.70
C ALA A 518 -28.80 -24.18 -1.36
N ASP A 519 -29.07 -24.00 -0.07
CA ASP A 519 -30.11 -23.15 0.48
C ASP A 519 -29.52 -22.16 1.49
N ALA A 520 -29.75 -20.85 1.31
CA ALA A 520 -29.34 -19.79 2.24
C ALA A 520 -30.31 -18.59 2.17
N ASN A 521 -30.68 -18.06 3.32
CA ASN A 521 -31.45 -16.81 3.44
C ASN A 521 -32.71 -16.74 2.56
N GLY A 522 -33.44 -17.84 2.46
CA GLY A 522 -34.67 -17.94 1.62
C GLY A 522 -34.40 -18.13 0.12
N SER A 523 -33.15 -18.12 -0.31
CA SER A 523 -32.73 -18.43 -1.68
C SER A 523 -32.30 -19.88 -1.81
N SER A 524 -32.51 -20.47 -2.99
CA SER A 524 -32.14 -21.85 -3.30
C SER A 524 -31.57 -21.93 -4.71
N VAL A 525 -30.40 -22.55 -4.84
CA VAL A 525 -29.75 -22.82 -6.14
C VAL A 525 -29.42 -24.31 -6.25
N SER A 526 -29.44 -24.86 -7.45
CA SER A 526 -29.03 -26.24 -7.66
C SER A 526 -28.38 -26.45 -9.01
N THR A 527 -27.43 -27.38 -9.04
CA THR A 527 -26.72 -27.81 -10.25
C THR A 527 -26.84 -29.32 -10.38
N ILE A 528 -27.01 -29.80 -11.61
CA ILE A 528 -27.07 -31.25 -11.92
C ILE A 528 -25.81 -31.61 -12.71
N GLY A 529 -25.08 -32.59 -12.21
CA GLY A 529 -23.94 -33.18 -12.89
C GLY A 529 -24.19 -34.62 -13.32
N ARG A 530 -23.27 -35.15 -14.15
CA ARG A 530 -23.25 -36.55 -14.58
C ARG A 530 -22.02 -37.24 -14.02
N MET A 531 -22.20 -38.46 -13.55
CA MET A 531 -21.11 -39.30 -13.09
C MET A 531 -21.23 -40.71 -13.68
N ALA A 532 -20.11 -41.38 -13.87
CA ALA A 532 -20.07 -42.74 -14.38
C ALA A 532 -19.49 -43.69 -13.32
N LYS A 533 -20.22 -44.79 -13.11
CA LYS A 533 -19.77 -45.96 -12.34
C LYS A 533 -19.16 -46.95 -13.31
N PHE A 534 -17.92 -47.36 -13.04
CA PHE A 534 -17.20 -48.37 -13.83
C PHE A 534 -16.37 -49.24 -12.91
N ARG A 535 -16.56 -50.57 -13.00
CA ARG A 535 -15.81 -51.59 -12.21
C ARG A 535 -14.45 -51.87 -12.81
#